data_a0ebde472766103e9243c8649bee92d6
#
_entry.id   a0ebde472766103e9243c8649bee92d6
#
_cell.length_a   1.000
_cell.length_b   1.000
_cell.length_c   1.000
_cell.angle_alpha   90.00
_cell.angle_beta   90.00
_cell.angle_gamma   90.00
#
_symmetry.space_group_name_H-M   'P 1'
#
loop_
_entity.id
_entity.type
_entity.pdbx_description
1 polymer ?
#
loop_
_entity_poly.entity_id
_entity_poly.type
_entity_poly.pdbx_seq_one_letter_code
_entity_poly.pdbx_strand_id
1 'polypeptide(L)'
;MSDTTVFREALGDSPVIRVLDFLIEGRGLDYSLSDIAENSKVGWTTLHRIWGKFVKTGLVKPTREIGRAKMFKLNEENPAVKNLITLYDTLLYQETEKHLSQEIKIAAR
;
A
#
# COMPACT_ATOMS: atom_id res chain seq x y z
N MET A 1 4.06 18.89 6.10
CA MET A 1 3.05 17.96 5.63
C MET A 1 3.48 16.53 5.94
N SER A 2 2.59 15.76 6.52
CA SER A 2 2.89 14.38 6.88
C SER A 2 2.85 13.50 5.64
N ASP A 3 3.86 12.64 5.46
CA ASP A 3 3.84 11.61 4.40
C ASP A 3 3.00 10.41 4.81
N THR A 4 2.36 10.47 5.96
CA THR A 4 1.60 9.36 6.53
C THR A 4 0.21 9.29 5.95
N THR A 5 -0.17 8.13 5.45
CA THR A 5 -1.52 7.86 4.95
C THR A 5 -2.42 7.44 6.10
N VAL A 6 -3.73 7.49 5.88
CA VAL A 6 -4.72 7.01 6.86
C VAL A 6 -4.47 5.54 7.19
N PHE A 7 -4.08 4.75 6.20
CA PHE A 7 -3.76 3.34 6.38
C PHE A 7 -2.59 3.15 7.34
N ARG A 8 -1.51 3.92 7.17
CA ARG A 8 -0.34 3.86 8.05
C ARG A 8 -0.64 4.42 9.44
N GLU A 9 -1.47 5.44 9.52
CA GLU A 9 -1.91 5.97 10.82
C GLU A 9 -2.67 4.91 11.61
N ALA A 10 -3.54 4.13 10.95
CA ALA A 10 -4.35 3.11 11.61
C ALA A 10 -3.53 1.87 11.99
N LEU A 11 -2.65 1.39 11.11
CA LEU A 11 -1.97 0.11 11.26
C LEU A 11 -0.51 0.22 11.67
N GLY A 12 0.03 1.43 11.71
CA GLY A 12 1.42 1.66 12.06
C GLY A 12 2.30 1.84 10.84
N ASP A 13 3.58 2.11 11.10
CA ASP A 13 4.51 2.54 10.06
C ASP A 13 5.67 1.55 9.90
N SER A 14 5.38 0.25 10.08
CA SER A 14 6.37 -0.80 9.88
C SER A 14 6.76 -0.92 8.41
N PRO A 15 7.91 -1.51 8.09
CA PRO A 15 8.28 -1.76 6.69
C PRO A 15 7.23 -2.52 5.90
N VAL A 16 6.59 -3.53 6.51
CA VAL A 16 5.52 -4.29 5.85
C VAL A 16 4.35 -3.38 5.49
N ILE A 17 3.91 -2.56 6.42
CA ILE A 17 2.77 -1.67 6.18
C ILE A 17 3.13 -0.60 5.15
N ARG A 18 4.34 -0.06 5.17
CA ARG A 18 4.79 0.91 4.17
C ARG A 18 4.77 0.32 2.76
N VAL A 19 5.23 -0.91 2.60
CA VAL A 19 5.25 -1.59 1.31
C VAL A 19 3.81 -1.85 0.84
N LEU A 20 2.96 -2.35 1.72
CA LEU A 20 1.55 -2.59 1.38
C LEU A 20 0.83 -1.29 1.00
N ASP A 21 1.08 -0.23 1.76
CA ASP A 21 0.49 1.09 1.49
C ASP A 21 0.83 1.57 0.07
N PHE A 22 2.12 1.49 -0.30
CA PHE A 22 2.57 1.87 -1.62
C PHE A 22 1.91 1.00 -2.71
N LEU A 23 1.88 -0.32 -2.51
CA LEU A 23 1.34 -1.24 -3.49
C LEU A 23 -0.16 -1.10 -3.66
N ILE A 24 -0.89 -0.82 -2.58
CA ILE A 24 -2.34 -0.62 -2.66
C ILE A 24 -2.66 0.71 -3.36
N GLU A 25 -1.95 1.77 -3.02
CA GLU A 25 -2.12 3.07 -3.65
C GLU A 25 -1.82 3.00 -5.14
N GLY A 26 -0.77 2.26 -5.52
CA GLY A 26 -0.37 2.08 -6.91
C GLY A 26 -0.87 0.79 -7.54
N ARG A 27 -1.96 0.23 -7.04
CA ARG A 27 -2.49 -1.03 -7.56
C ARG A 27 -2.86 -0.92 -9.04
N GLY A 28 -2.69 -2.02 -9.75
CA GLY A 28 -2.89 -2.04 -11.20
C GLY A 28 -1.62 -1.81 -12.00
N LEU A 29 -0.57 -1.31 -11.34
CA LEU A 29 0.73 -1.08 -11.98
C LEU A 29 1.74 -2.08 -11.44
N ASP A 30 2.80 -2.33 -12.21
CA ASP A 30 3.89 -3.17 -11.76
C ASP A 30 5.15 -2.34 -11.47
N TYR A 31 6.01 -2.86 -10.60
CA TYR A 31 7.19 -2.15 -10.11
C TYR A 31 8.35 -3.11 -9.93
N SER A 32 9.56 -2.61 -10.11
CA SER A 32 10.77 -3.34 -9.73
C SER A 32 10.95 -3.27 -8.20
N LEU A 33 11.78 -4.14 -7.64
CA LEU A 33 12.08 -4.07 -6.20
C LEU A 33 12.75 -2.75 -5.83
N SER A 34 13.57 -2.20 -6.72
CA SER A 34 14.20 -0.89 -6.49
C SER A 34 13.14 0.20 -6.35
N ASP A 35 12.14 0.20 -7.25
CA ASP A 35 11.05 1.17 -7.19
C ASP A 35 10.26 1.02 -5.89
N ILE A 36 10.00 -0.22 -5.48
CA ILE A 36 9.23 -0.48 -4.26
C ILE A 36 10.00 0.01 -3.04
N ALA A 37 11.30 -0.28 -2.94
CA ALA A 37 12.14 0.16 -1.84
C ALA A 37 12.17 1.68 -1.75
N GLU A 38 12.40 2.33 -2.87
CA GLU A 38 12.51 3.80 -2.93
C GLU A 38 11.19 4.47 -2.55
N ASN A 39 10.09 4.05 -3.15
CA ASN A 39 8.80 4.70 -2.94
C ASN A 39 8.19 4.41 -1.57
N SER A 40 8.44 3.22 -1.02
CA SER A 40 7.96 2.89 0.32
C SER A 40 8.91 3.35 1.42
N LYS A 41 10.08 3.87 1.04
CA LYS A 41 11.13 4.31 1.97
C LYS A 41 11.56 3.19 2.91
N VAL A 42 11.71 2.00 2.34
CA VAL A 42 12.18 0.82 3.05
C VAL A 42 13.55 0.46 2.50
N GLY A 43 14.49 0.17 3.39
CA GLY A 43 15.84 -0.20 2.99
C GLY A 43 15.86 -1.49 2.17
N TRP A 44 16.81 -1.59 1.27
CA TRP A 44 16.95 -2.72 0.34
C TRP A 44 17.02 -4.06 1.07
N THR A 45 17.85 -4.15 2.11
CA THR A 45 18.00 -5.38 2.90
C THR A 45 16.70 -5.78 3.57
N THR A 46 15.99 -4.79 4.14
CA THR A 46 14.72 -5.03 4.80
C THR A 46 13.67 -5.50 3.81
N LEU A 47 13.60 -4.88 2.64
CA LEU A 47 12.66 -5.28 1.60
C LEU A 47 12.91 -6.73 1.16
N HIS A 48 14.17 -7.09 0.92
CA HIS A 48 14.52 -8.46 0.53
C HIS A 48 14.09 -9.48 1.59
N ARG A 49 14.23 -9.12 2.87
CA ARG A 49 13.84 -10.00 3.96
C ARG A 49 12.34 -10.29 3.98
N ILE A 50 11.50 -9.29 3.70
CA ILE A 50 10.05 -9.47 3.74
C ILE A 50 9.48 -9.95 2.41
N TRP A 51 10.18 -9.76 1.29
CA TRP A 51 9.65 -10.01 -0.05
C TRP A 51 9.33 -11.47 -0.31
N GLY A 52 10.17 -12.37 0.18
CA GLY A 52 9.95 -13.80 0.02
C GLY A 52 8.59 -14.25 0.56
N LYS A 53 8.19 -13.73 1.70
CA LYS A 53 6.88 -14.03 2.29
C LYS A 53 5.74 -13.45 1.46
N PHE A 54 5.92 -12.26 0.92
CA PHE A 54 4.91 -11.62 0.08
C PHE A 54 4.64 -12.47 -1.17
N VAL A 55 5.69 -12.99 -1.79
CA VAL A 55 5.56 -13.86 -2.96
C VAL A 55 4.94 -15.20 -2.57
N LYS A 56 5.45 -15.81 -1.49
CA LYS A 56 5.00 -17.13 -1.03
C LYS A 56 3.51 -17.12 -0.66
N THR A 57 3.05 -16.09 -0.02
CA THR A 57 1.65 -15.98 0.41
C THR A 57 0.74 -15.45 -0.69
N GLY A 58 1.29 -15.13 -1.85
CA GLY A 58 0.51 -14.65 -2.98
C GLY A 58 -0.01 -13.24 -2.87
N LEU A 59 0.59 -12.42 -2.00
CA LEU A 59 0.19 -11.02 -1.88
C LEU A 59 0.64 -10.22 -3.11
N VAL A 60 1.75 -10.63 -3.71
CA VAL A 60 2.30 -10.01 -4.93
C VAL A 60 2.55 -11.10 -5.95
N LYS A 61 2.62 -10.72 -7.21
CA LYS A 61 2.94 -11.66 -8.28
C LYS A 61 3.90 -11.01 -9.28
N PRO A 62 4.79 -11.81 -9.88
CA PRO A 62 5.64 -11.31 -10.95
C PRO A 62 4.81 -11.06 -12.20
N THR A 63 5.16 -10.06 -12.98
CA THR A 63 4.46 -9.71 -14.22
C THR A 63 5.34 -9.87 -15.44
N ARG A 64 6.49 -9.23 -15.48
CA ARG A 64 7.37 -9.21 -16.65
C ARG A 64 8.79 -8.85 -16.25
N GLU A 65 9.70 -8.93 -17.18
CA GLU A 65 11.05 -8.42 -16.98
C GLU A 65 11.27 -7.25 -17.93
N ILE A 66 11.89 -6.20 -17.44
CA ILE A 66 12.32 -5.06 -18.23
C ILE A 66 13.82 -4.96 -18.04
N GLY A 67 14.57 -5.24 -19.12
CA GLY A 67 16.01 -5.41 -18.97
C GLY A 67 16.32 -6.57 -18.05
N ARG A 68 17.02 -6.29 -16.93
CA ARG A 68 17.32 -7.30 -15.91
C ARG A 68 16.41 -7.22 -14.70
N ALA A 69 15.46 -6.30 -14.71
CA ALA A 69 14.58 -6.07 -13.57
C ALA A 69 13.31 -6.90 -13.67
N LYS A 70 13.06 -7.73 -12.67
CA LYS A 70 11.76 -8.39 -12.52
C LYS A 70 10.76 -7.39 -11.98
N MET A 71 9.59 -7.35 -12.60
CA MET A 71 8.51 -6.46 -12.18
C MET A 71 7.47 -7.27 -11.41
N PHE A 72 6.89 -6.62 -10.42
CA PHE A 72 5.89 -7.24 -9.54
C PHE A 72 4.70 -6.30 -9.38
N LYS A 73 3.55 -6.86 -9.11
CA LYS A 73 2.36 -6.07 -8.79
C LYS A 73 1.60 -6.72 -7.64
N LEU A 74 0.76 -5.94 -6.99
CA LEU A 74 -0.17 -6.44 -5.98
C LEU A 74 -1.11 -7.46 -6.65
N ASN A 75 -1.28 -8.62 -6.02
CA ASN A 75 -2.11 -9.67 -6.59
C ASN A 75 -3.57 -9.47 -6.19
N GLU A 76 -4.31 -8.71 -7.00
CA GLU A 76 -5.69 -8.34 -6.70
C GLU A 76 -6.66 -9.51 -6.83
N GLU A 77 -6.22 -10.65 -7.35
CA GLU A 77 -7.04 -11.86 -7.42
C GLU A 77 -7.04 -12.63 -6.11
N ASN A 78 -6.06 -12.38 -5.25
CA ASN A 78 -5.97 -13.04 -3.95
C ASN A 78 -7.06 -12.49 -3.02
N PRO A 79 -7.91 -13.35 -2.43
CA PRO A 79 -8.99 -12.88 -1.54
C PRO A 79 -8.51 -12.04 -0.36
N ALA A 80 -7.35 -12.38 0.22
CA ALA A 80 -6.78 -11.60 1.32
C ALA A 80 -6.41 -10.19 0.84
N VAL A 81 -5.88 -10.06 -0.37
CA VAL A 81 -5.55 -8.77 -0.96
C VAL A 81 -6.83 -7.97 -1.22
N LYS A 82 -7.88 -8.61 -1.71
CA LYS A 82 -9.17 -7.94 -1.91
C LYS A 82 -9.70 -7.36 -0.60
N ASN A 83 -9.60 -8.13 0.49
CA ASN A 83 -10.02 -7.65 1.81
C ASN A 83 -9.14 -6.51 2.30
N LEU A 84 -7.85 -6.59 2.03
CA LEU A 84 -6.90 -5.53 2.41
C LEU A 84 -7.21 -4.23 1.67
N ILE A 85 -7.50 -4.32 0.39
CA ILE A 85 -7.90 -3.15 -0.42
C ILE A 85 -9.20 -2.56 0.12
N THR A 86 -10.16 -3.40 0.47
CA THR A 86 -11.42 -2.95 1.06
C THR A 86 -11.17 -2.20 2.37
N LEU A 87 -10.29 -2.74 3.23
CA LEU A 87 -9.93 -2.06 4.47
C LEU A 87 -9.29 -0.70 4.19
N TYR A 88 -8.34 -0.66 3.27
CA TYR A 88 -7.66 0.57 2.87
C TYR A 88 -8.66 1.63 2.41
N ASP A 89 -9.53 1.25 1.48
CA ASP A 89 -10.52 2.17 0.91
C ASP A 89 -11.55 2.61 1.96
N THR A 90 -11.94 1.71 2.85
CA THR A 90 -12.89 2.03 3.93
C THR A 90 -12.30 3.03 4.92
N LEU A 91 -11.04 2.84 5.30
CA LEU A 91 -10.36 3.80 6.19
C LEU A 91 -10.28 5.18 5.55
N LEU A 92 -9.96 5.23 4.27
CA LEU A 92 -9.87 6.48 3.54
C LEU A 92 -11.25 7.16 3.46
N TYR A 93 -12.29 6.40 3.18
CA TYR A 93 -13.66 6.89 3.11
C TYR A 93 -14.13 7.45 4.46
N GLN A 94 -13.86 6.73 5.54
CA GLN A 94 -14.23 7.17 6.90
C GLN A 94 -13.55 8.50 7.24
N GLU A 95 -12.29 8.66 6.91
CA GLU A 95 -11.56 9.89 7.17
C GLU A 95 -12.12 11.05 6.36
N THR A 96 -12.43 10.82 5.10
CA THR A 96 -13.03 11.83 4.22
C THR A 96 -14.40 12.26 4.76
N GLU A 97 -15.23 11.30 5.15
CA GLU A 97 -16.56 11.57 5.69
C GLU A 97 -16.50 12.34 7.01
N LYS A 98 -15.52 12.00 7.84
CA LYS A 98 -15.29 12.69 9.11
C LYS A 98 -14.97 14.17 8.88
N HIS A 99 -14.09 14.47 7.95
CA HIS A 99 -13.73 15.86 7.60
C HIS A 99 -14.93 16.61 7.05
N LEU A 100 -15.69 16.00 6.18
CA LEU A 100 -16.89 16.60 5.60
C LEU A 100 -17.92 16.93 6.68
N SER A 101 -18.16 16.02 7.61
CA SER A 101 -19.09 16.24 8.72
C SER A 101 -18.65 17.41 9.59
N GLN A 102 -17.36 17.54 9.86
CA GLN A 102 -16.82 18.66 10.64
C GLN A 102 -16.99 19.99 9.91
N GLU A 103 -16.77 20.02 8.62
CA GLU A 103 -16.97 21.22 7.80
C GLU A 103 -18.43 21.64 7.79
N ILE A 104 -19.35 20.70 7.67
CA ILE A 104 -20.78 20.97 7.71
C ILE A 104 -21.18 21.56 9.07
N LYS A 105 -20.67 21.01 10.16
CA LYS A 105 -20.95 21.53 11.51
C LYS A 105 -20.44 22.95 11.68
N ILE A 106 -19.26 23.24 11.18
CA ILE A 106 -18.68 24.59 11.24
C ILE A 106 -19.53 25.56 10.41
N ALA A 107 -19.94 25.16 9.22
CA ALA A 107 -20.72 25.99 8.32
C ALA A 107 -22.13 26.28 8.89
N ALA A 108 -22.65 25.35 9.68
CA ALA A 108 -23.98 25.48 10.26
C ALA A 108 -24.05 26.41 11.49
N ARG A 109 -22.91 26.87 12.00
CA ARG A 109 -22.83 27.85 13.06
C ARG A 109 -22.98 29.26 12.48
#